data_3bff0b49f9d5f4abea02cc18dcda09d8
#
_entry.id   3bff0b49f9d5f4abea02cc18dcda09d8
#
_cell.length_a   1.000
_cell.length_b   1.000
_cell.length_c   1.000
_cell.angle_alpha   90.00
_cell.angle_beta   90.00
_cell.angle_gamma   90.00
#
_symmetry.space_group_name_H-M   'P 1'
#
loop_
_entity.id
_entity.type
_entity.pdbx_description
1 polymer ?
#
loop_
_entity_poly.entity_id
_entity_poly.type
_entity_poly.pdbx_seq_one_letter_code
_entity_poly.pdbx_strand_id
1 'polypeptide(L)'
;VKRKRKVTTFFISITLIILLLLLFPTWTPKIEGENSIAILESIEINGTELEVMIRGVDRNNPIIIFVHGGPGCSEIPYVRKYQDLLEEHFTIVHYDQRGSGKSYRFFEDYSTISSDQHVEDLLALTDFVKDEFSQEKVLLIGHSFGTYIGMKAVDKAPDKYAAYIGIGQVSNYINSEVDSFNYTMSEANKAGNHKDVDKLKLLEDSIKKGEAHTPRDIVRKYGGASRLINDNMDYYIGFLTNPEYNLLDVIRYIKGISATQGILLAEEKENDITAVVNSLDIPMYFVMGKYDYMTSTKSAKAYFDNVNAPFKDFIVFEKSAHYPQFEEKIVFEDWLVKTWKSLEK
;
A
#
# COMPACT_ATOMS: atom_id res chain seq x y z
N VAL A 1 -14.54 6.95 53.33
CA VAL A 1 -13.36 6.10 53.01
C VAL A 1 -13.70 5.03 51.96
N LYS A 2 -14.73 4.17 52.17
CA LYS A 2 -15.12 3.09 51.23
C LYS A 2 -15.47 3.59 49.82
N ARG A 3 -16.13 4.75 49.65
CA ARG A 3 -16.48 5.32 48.32
C ARG A 3 -15.25 5.84 47.58
N LYS A 4 -14.32 6.53 48.26
CA LYS A 4 -13.04 6.97 47.65
C LYS A 4 -12.22 5.78 47.21
N ARG A 5 -12.12 4.71 48.02
CA ARG A 5 -11.38 3.50 47.62
C ARG A 5 -11.96 2.80 46.39
N LYS A 6 -13.29 2.71 46.24
CA LYS A 6 -13.95 2.17 45.05
C LYS A 6 -13.65 3.00 43.77
N VAL A 7 -13.68 4.34 43.91
CA VAL A 7 -13.36 5.23 42.79
C VAL A 7 -11.88 5.09 42.38
N THR A 8 -10.96 5.05 43.36
CA THR A 8 -9.54 4.84 43.05
C THR A 8 -9.29 3.48 42.38
N THR A 9 -9.90 2.40 42.86
CA THR A 9 -9.79 1.06 42.25
C THR A 9 -10.32 1.07 40.84
N PHE A 10 -11.45 1.72 40.56
CA PHE A 10 -12.02 1.85 39.20
C PHE A 10 -11.05 2.56 38.25
N PHE A 11 -10.46 3.69 38.65
CA PHE A 11 -9.48 4.38 37.79
C PHE A 11 -8.21 3.54 37.57
N ILE A 12 -7.69 2.87 38.60
CA ILE A 12 -6.54 1.95 38.42
C ILE A 12 -6.88 0.84 37.45
N SER A 13 -8.06 0.21 37.55
CA SER A 13 -8.46 -0.85 36.65
C SER A 13 -8.58 -0.35 35.20
N ILE A 14 -9.16 0.82 34.97
CA ILE A 14 -9.23 1.43 33.64
C ILE A 14 -7.81 1.70 33.10
N THR A 15 -6.93 2.29 33.91
CA THR A 15 -5.54 2.57 33.51
C THR A 15 -4.82 1.28 33.10
N LEU A 16 -4.98 0.20 33.91
CA LEU A 16 -4.37 -1.10 33.59
C LEU A 16 -4.92 -1.71 32.28
N ILE A 17 -6.23 -1.58 32.02
CA ILE A 17 -6.85 -2.05 30.79
C ILE A 17 -6.29 -1.25 29.60
N ILE A 18 -6.20 0.08 29.72
CA ILE A 18 -5.64 0.93 28.67
C ILE A 18 -4.17 0.55 28.39
N LEU A 19 -3.36 0.38 29.44
CA LEU A 19 -1.97 -0.05 29.31
C LEU A 19 -1.86 -1.43 28.64
N LEU A 20 -2.74 -2.36 29.00
CA LEU A 20 -2.78 -3.68 28.35
C LEU A 20 -3.09 -3.56 26.86
N LEU A 21 -4.10 -2.77 26.48
CA LEU A 21 -4.46 -2.57 25.06
C LEU A 21 -3.37 -1.84 24.26
N LEU A 22 -2.62 -0.94 24.91
CA LEU A 22 -1.52 -0.22 24.26
C LEU A 22 -0.27 -1.08 24.07
N LEU A 23 0.02 -1.99 24.99
CA LEU A 23 1.28 -2.72 25.06
C LEU A 23 1.11 -4.23 24.82
N PHE A 24 -0.08 -4.65 24.38
CA PHE A 24 -0.30 -6.07 24.12
C PHE A 24 0.67 -6.53 23.02
N PRO A 25 1.39 -7.65 23.23
CA PRO A 25 2.29 -8.17 22.20
C PRO A 25 1.57 -8.43 20.89
N THR A 26 2.19 -8.06 19.80
CA THR A 26 1.66 -8.28 18.45
C THR A 26 2.32 -9.50 17.81
N TRP A 27 1.56 -10.20 16.98
CA TRP A 27 2.04 -11.38 16.25
C TRP A 27 1.20 -11.56 14.98
N THR A 28 1.64 -12.41 14.05
CA THR A 28 0.79 -12.89 12.97
C THR A 28 0.41 -14.35 13.20
N PRO A 29 -0.85 -14.78 12.96
CA PRO A 29 -1.26 -16.15 13.16
C PRO A 29 -0.43 -17.15 12.35
N LYS A 30 -0.11 -18.29 12.96
CA LYS A 30 0.65 -19.37 12.31
C LYS A 30 -0.10 -19.91 11.10
N ILE A 31 0.67 -20.37 10.12
CA ILE A 31 0.20 -21.18 9.00
C ILE A 31 0.61 -22.63 9.31
N GLU A 32 -0.28 -23.59 9.10
CA GLU A 32 0.00 -25.01 9.31
C GLU A 32 0.93 -25.52 8.20
N GLY A 33 1.87 -26.38 8.57
CA GLY A 33 2.83 -27.00 7.65
C GLY A 33 4.26 -26.96 8.18
N GLU A 34 5.05 -27.97 7.84
CA GLU A 34 6.44 -28.12 8.30
C GLU A 34 7.35 -27.00 7.76
N ASN A 35 7.13 -26.60 6.50
CA ASN A 35 7.90 -25.56 5.83
C ASN A 35 7.21 -24.18 5.85
N SER A 36 6.07 -24.05 6.54
CA SER A 36 5.34 -22.79 6.58
C SER A 36 6.11 -21.71 7.33
N ILE A 37 5.86 -20.46 6.95
CA ILE A 37 6.40 -19.28 7.60
C ILE A 37 5.28 -18.30 7.94
N ALA A 38 5.29 -17.77 9.15
CA ALA A 38 4.39 -16.72 9.61
C ALA A 38 5.12 -15.92 10.72
N ILE A 39 5.82 -14.88 10.34
CA ILE A 39 6.58 -14.01 11.23
C ILE A 39 6.14 -12.56 11.11
N LEU A 40 6.26 -11.83 12.20
CA LEU A 40 6.06 -10.40 12.29
C LEU A 40 7.15 -9.87 13.22
N GLU A 41 8.11 -9.15 12.68
CA GLU A 41 9.29 -8.70 13.41
C GLU A 41 9.84 -7.38 12.91
N SER A 42 10.58 -6.68 13.76
CA SER A 42 11.31 -5.47 13.40
C SER A 42 12.71 -5.84 12.91
N ILE A 43 13.08 -5.36 11.72
CA ILE A 43 14.39 -5.57 11.09
C ILE A 43 15.09 -4.22 10.97
N GLU A 44 16.36 -4.15 11.39
CA GLU A 44 17.17 -2.94 11.22
C GLU A 44 17.60 -2.79 9.75
N ILE A 45 17.14 -1.72 9.11
CA ILE A 45 17.42 -1.37 7.71
C ILE A 45 17.84 0.09 7.64
N ASN A 46 19.04 0.36 7.13
CA ASN A 46 19.55 1.72 6.95
C ASN A 46 19.40 2.64 8.18
N GLY A 47 19.69 2.10 9.38
CA GLY A 47 19.65 2.84 10.64
C GLY A 47 18.25 3.15 11.18
N THR A 48 17.22 2.49 10.65
CA THR A 48 15.87 2.48 11.23
C THR A 48 15.36 1.04 11.35
N GLU A 49 14.37 0.81 12.21
CA GLU A 49 13.70 -0.48 12.31
C GLU A 49 12.43 -0.48 11.46
N LEU A 50 12.35 -1.36 10.49
CA LEU A 50 11.16 -1.61 9.69
C LEU A 50 10.43 -2.83 10.24
N GLU A 51 9.14 -2.69 10.48
CA GLU A 51 8.29 -3.84 10.79
C GLU A 51 7.99 -4.63 9.53
N VAL A 52 8.29 -5.92 9.56
CA VAL A 52 8.16 -6.82 8.41
C VAL A 52 7.28 -8.00 8.79
N MET A 53 6.31 -8.31 7.95
CA MET A 53 5.47 -9.49 8.04
C MET A 53 5.77 -10.41 6.85
N ILE A 54 6.19 -11.65 7.14
CA ILE A 54 6.49 -12.66 6.12
C ILE A 54 5.58 -13.87 6.33
N ARG A 55 4.85 -14.26 5.27
CA ARG A 55 3.87 -15.33 5.35
C ARG A 55 3.84 -16.18 4.10
N GLY A 56 3.71 -17.51 4.25
CA GLY A 56 3.57 -18.48 3.16
C GLY A 56 3.47 -19.91 3.68
N VAL A 57 2.82 -20.79 2.92
CA VAL A 57 2.69 -22.21 3.28
C VAL A 57 4.01 -22.98 3.10
N ASP A 58 4.90 -22.46 2.26
CA ASP A 58 6.26 -23.00 2.08
C ASP A 58 7.24 -21.83 1.91
N ARG A 59 8.22 -21.73 2.83
CA ARG A 59 9.27 -20.71 2.80
C ARG A 59 10.18 -20.78 1.57
N ASN A 60 10.14 -21.88 0.83
CA ASN A 60 10.89 -22.06 -0.41
C ASN A 60 10.13 -21.57 -1.65
N ASN A 61 8.87 -21.19 -1.51
CA ASN A 61 8.10 -20.60 -2.59
C ASN A 61 8.75 -19.30 -3.09
N PRO A 62 8.50 -18.92 -4.35
CA PRO A 62 8.91 -17.62 -4.87
C PRO A 62 8.47 -16.49 -3.97
N ILE A 63 9.34 -15.47 -3.82
CA ILE A 63 9.08 -14.37 -2.91
C ILE A 63 8.43 -13.20 -3.62
N ILE A 64 7.41 -12.64 -2.98
CA ILE A 64 6.81 -11.36 -3.35
C ILE A 64 7.10 -10.34 -2.27
N ILE A 65 7.64 -9.18 -2.63
CA ILE A 65 7.67 -8.01 -1.75
C ILE A 65 6.57 -7.05 -2.19
N PHE A 66 5.65 -6.73 -1.27
CA PHE A 66 4.61 -5.71 -1.46
C PHE A 66 5.03 -4.38 -0.87
N VAL A 67 4.96 -3.33 -1.70
CA VAL A 67 5.23 -1.94 -1.30
C VAL A 67 3.89 -1.22 -1.18
N HIS A 68 3.47 -0.94 0.04
CA HIS A 68 2.17 -0.32 0.32
C HIS A 68 2.10 1.15 -0.16
N GLY A 69 0.88 1.62 -0.34
CA GLY A 69 0.59 2.97 -0.77
C GLY A 69 0.39 3.99 0.35
N GLY A 70 -0.39 4.99 0.06
CA GLY A 70 -0.77 6.07 0.95
C GLY A 70 -0.31 7.45 0.49
N PRO A 71 0.96 7.89 0.67
CA PRO A 71 2.06 7.33 1.49
C PRO A 71 1.68 7.08 2.94
N GLY A 72 2.39 6.14 3.58
CA GLY A 72 2.26 5.86 4.99
C GLY A 72 1.07 4.97 5.39
N CYS A 73 0.30 4.43 4.42
CA CYS A 73 -0.86 3.58 4.66
C CYS A 73 -0.48 2.09 4.61
N SER A 74 0.14 1.59 5.70
CA SER A 74 0.45 0.17 5.83
C SER A 74 -0.75 -0.72 5.57
N GLU A 75 -0.53 -1.85 4.91
CA GLU A 75 -1.55 -2.86 4.62
C GLU A 75 -1.54 -4.02 5.64
N ILE A 76 -0.48 -4.15 6.45
CA ILE A 76 -0.35 -5.22 7.46
C ILE A 76 -1.62 -5.37 8.33
N PRO A 77 -2.30 -4.31 8.78
CA PRO A 77 -3.47 -4.45 9.64
C PRO A 77 -4.62 -5.26 9.04
N TYR A 78 -4.72 -5.39 7.72
CA TYR A 78 -5.88 -6.03 7.10
C TYR A 78 -5.55 -6.98 5.94
N VAL A 79 -4.33 -6.94 5.40
CA VAL A 79 -3.98 -7.66 4.16
C VAL A 79 -4.15 -9.18 4.26
N ARG A 80 -3.93 -9.76 5.44
CA ARG A 80 -4.10 -11.20 5.68
C ARG A 80 -5.50 -11.74 5.30
N LYS A 81 -6.53 -10.88 5.35
CA LYS A 81 -7.88 -11.22 4.89
C LYS A 81 -7.97 -11.54 3.40
N TYR A 82 -7.03 -11.02 2.62
CA TYR A 82 -7.11 -11.03 1.16
C TYR A 82 -6.02 -11.88 0.48
N GLN A 83 -4.92 -12.15 1.18
CA GLN A 83 -3.75 -12.82 0.59
C GLN A 83 -3.70 -14.33 0.84
N ASP A 84 -4.69 -14.91 1.49
CA ASP A 84 -4.77 -16.32 1.84
C ASP A 84 -4.49 -17.25 0.64
N LEU A 85 -5.06 -16.95 -0.53
CA LEU A 85 -4.84 -17.73 -1.76
C LEU A 85 -3.40 -17.57 -2.29
N LEU A 86 -2.82 -16.38 -2.17
CA LEU A 86 -1.45 -16.14 -2.62
C LEU A 86 -0.42 -16.84 -1.72
N GLU A 87 -0.70 -16.98 -0.41
CA GLU A 87 0.17 -17.67 0.54
C GLU A 87 0.38 -19.17 0.17
N GLU A 88 -0.53 -19.76 -0.62
CA GLU A 88 -0.40 -21.13 -1.14
C GLU A 88 0.71 -21.26 -2.19
N HIS A 89 1.05 -20.19 -2.89
CA HIS A 89 1.94 -20.20 -4.05
C HIS A 89 3.21 -19.38 -3.87
N PHE A 90 3.19 -18.42 -2.93
CA PHE A 90 4.26 -17.46 -2.71
C PHE A 90 4.58 -17.31 -1.23
N THR A 91 5.81 -16.95 -0.93
CA THR A 91 6.18 -16.35 0.35
C THR A 91 6.06 -14.85 0.22
N ILE A 92 5.15 -14.25 0.98
CA ILE A 92 4.74 -12.86 0.82
C ILE A 92 5.36 -12.02 1.94
N VAL A 93 6.02 -10.94 1.55
CA VAL A 93 6.64 -9.96 2.44
C VAL A 93 5.86 -8.65 2.34
N HIS A 94 5.23 -8.25 3.44
CA HIS A 94 4.74 -6.89 3.66
C HIS A 94 5.64 -6.19 4.67
N TYR A 95 5.82 -4.91 4.53
CA TYR A 95 6.57 -4.12 5.51
C TYR A 95 5.95 -2.74 5.70
N ASP A 96 6.08 -2.21 6.88
CA ASP A 96 5.78 -0.81 7.15
C ASP A 96 6.98 0.03 6.71
N GLN A 97 6.78 0.90 5.73
CA GLN A 97 7.83 1.81 5.25
C GLN A 97 8.29 2.74 6.38
N ARG A 98 9.50 3.29 6.27
CA ARG A 98 10.04 4.29 7.21
C ARG A 98 9.00 5.36 7.52
N GLY A 99 8.77 5.63 8.80
CA GLY A 99 7.80 6.62 9.25
C GLY A 99 6.33 6.22 9.06
N SER A 100 6.03 4.96 8.74
CA SER A 100 4.65 4.45 8.64
C SER A 100 4.39 3.33 9.63
N GLY A 101 3.12 3.13 10.00
CA GLY A 101 2.66 2.03 10.82
C GLY A 101 3.53 1.81 12.05
N LYS A 102 3.94 0.57 12.28
CA LYS A 102 4.82 0.19 13.40
C LYS A 102 6.27 0.67 13.22
N SER A 103 6.68 1.02 11.99
CA SER A 103 8.00 1.62 11.71
C SER A 103 8.06 3.12 12.04
N TYR A 104 6.96 3.74 12.44
CA TYR A 104 6.98 5.12 12.93
C TYR A 104 7.62 5.20 14.33
N ARG A 105 8.56 6.14 14.53
CA ARG A 105 9.24 6.42 15.80
C ARG A 105 8.83 7.79 16.32
N PHE A 106 8.34 7.87 17.58
CA PHE A 106 7.77 9.11 18.16
C PHE A 106 8.75 10.28 18.27
N PHE A 107 10.05 10.00 18.31
CA PHE A 107 11.09 11.01 18.54
C PHE A 107 12.03 11.18 17.35
N GLU A 108 11.70 10.58 16.22
CA GLU A 108 12.43 10.75 14.97
C GLU A 108 11.92 12.00 14.23
N ASP A 109 12.84 12.73 13.60
CA ASP A 109 12.49 13.87 12.74
C ASP A 109 12.29 13.40 11.29
N TYR A 110 11.06 13.46 10.82
CA TYR A 110 10.69 13.10 9.46
C TYR A 110 10.65 14.29 8.49
N SER A 111 11.11 15.48 8.90
CA SER A 111 11.07 16.67 8.03
C SER A 111 11.88 16.55 6.73
N THR A 112 12.82 15.63 6.68
CA THR A 112 13.68 15.36 5.53
C THR A 112 13.37 14.00 4.86
N ILE A 113 12.24 13.39 5.19
CA ILE A 113 11.86 12.12 4.58
C ILE A 113 11.68 12.28 3.07
N SER A 114 12.17 11.31 2.30
CA SER A 114 12.09 11.35 0.84
C SER A 114 11.77 9.99 0.24
N SER A 115 11.30 9.98 -0.99
CA SER A 115 11.10 8.75 -1.75
C SER A 115 12.40 8.01 -2.00
N ASP A 116 13.52 8.71 -2.14
CA ASP A 116 14.84 8.08 -2.31
C ASP A 116 15.25 7.29 -1.07
N GLN A 117 14.97 7.79 0.14
CA GLN A 117 15.19 7.00 1.36
C GLN A 117 14.33 5.72 1.38
N HIS A 118 13.07 5.79 0.95
CA HIS A 118 12.21 4.61 0.84
C HIS A 118 12.72 3.61 -0.22
N VAL A 119 13.28 4.11 -1.31
CA VAL A 119 13.93 3.27 -2.33
C VAL A 119 15.14 2.55 -1.74
N GLU A 120 16.04 3.26 -1.04
CA GLU A 120 17.19 2.63 -0.40
C GLU A 120 16.79 1.59 0.65
N ASP A 121 15.75 1.88 1.45
CA ASP A 121 15.22 0.94 2.43
C ASP A 121 14.63 -0.31 1.74
N LEU A 122 13.89 -0.13 0.65
CA LEU A 122 13.35 -1.25 -0.13
C LEU A 122 14.47 -2.11 -0.75
N LEU A 123 15.51 -1.49 -1.28
CA LEU A 123 16.67 -2.22 -1.85
C LEU A 123 17.40 -3.04 -0.78
N ALA A 124 17.63 -2.45 0.40
CA ALA A 124 18.28 -3.14 1.50
C ALA A 124 17.38 -4.26 2.10
N LEU A 125 16.07 -4.03 2.21
CA LEU A 125 15.10 -5.06 2.60
C LEU A 125 15.07 -6.20 1.56
N THR A 126 15.16 -5.87 0.27
CA THR A 126 15.21 -6.87 -0.80
C THR A 126 16.46 -7.74 -0.68
N ASP A 127 17.63 -7.16 -0.39
CA ASP A 127 18.86 -7.92 -0.16
C ASP A 127 18.72 -8.83 1.05
N PHE A 128 18.23 -8.30 2.18
CA PHE A 128 17.99 -9.10 3.38
C PHE A 128 17.07 -10.30 3.10
N VAL A 129 15.95 -10.09 2.41
CA VAL A 129 15.01 -11.15 2.08
C VAL A 129 15.61 -12.18 1.12
N LYS A 130 16.37 -11.74 0.11
CA LYS A 130 17.06 -12.64 -0.83
C LYS A 130 18.06 -13.54 -0.11
N ASP A 131 18.84 -12.97 0.80
CA ASP A 131 19.86 -13.71 1.57
C ASP A 131 19.21 -14.70 2.55
N GLU A 132 18.20 -14.26 3.30
CA GLU A 132 17.47 -15.11 4.29
C GLU A 132 16.81 -16.33 3.64
N PHE A 133 16.26 -16.16 2.43
CA PHE A 133 15.54 -17.24 1.73
C PHE A 133 16.33 -17.86 0.57
N SER A 134 17.59 -17.48 0.38
CA SER A 134 18.46 -17.97 -0.70
C SER A 134 17.83 -17.84 -2.09
N GLN A 135 17.18 -16.70 -2.36
CA GLN A 135 16.55 -16.39 -3.65
C GLN A 135 17.43 -15.46 -4.47
N GLU A 136 17.62 -15.75 -5.75
CA GLU A 136 18.38 -14.86 -6.65
C GLU A 136 17.63 -13.58 -6.97
N LYS A 137 16.31 -13.68 -7.17
CA LYS A 137 15.42 -12.56 -7.51
C LYS A 137 14.08 -12.70 -6.79
N VAL A 138 13.43 -11.59 -6.55
CA VAL A 138 12.08 -11.53 -5.99
C VAL A 138 11.12 -10.86 -6.98
N LEU A 139 9.83 -11.11 -6.82
CA LEU A 139 8.78 -10.35 -7.52
C LEU A 139 8.47 -9.09 -6.71
N LEU A 140 8.52 -7.92 -7.35
CA LEU A 140 8.17 -6.67 -6.70
C LEU A 140 6.77 -6.22 -7.09
N ILE A 141 5.90 -6.03 -6.11
CA ILE A 141 4.55 -5.49 -6.30
C ILE A 141 4.44 -4.16 -5.56
N GLY A 142 4.19 -3.08 -6.29
CA GLY A 142 3.83 -1.80 -5.69
C GLY A 142 2.31 -1.59 -5.75
N HIS A 143 1.73 -0.98 -4.71
CA HIS A 143 0.34 -0.57 -4.72
C HIS A 143 0.22 0.94 -4.51
N SER A 144 -0.55 1.64 -5.38
CA SER A 144 -0.78 3.08 -5.25
C SER A 144 0.54 3.86 -5.18
N PHE A 145 0.77 4.72 -4.19
CA PHE A 145 2.07 5.38 -3.98
C PHE A 145 3.24 4.41 -3.91
N GLY A 146 3.03 3.17 -3.45
CA GLY A 146 4.07 2.13 -3.48
C GLY A 146 4.58 1.81 -4.88
N THR A 147 3.81 2.12 -5.93
CA THR A 147 4.25 1.99 -7.32
C THR A 147 5.29 3.05 -7.69
N TYR A 148 5.22 4.24 -7.10
CA TYR A 148 6.23 5.28 -7.27
C TYR A 148 7.58 4.83 -6.73
N ILE A 149 7.58 4.25 -5.52
CA ILE A 149 8.80 3.69 -4.89
C ILE A 149 9.28 2.47 -5.67
N GLY A 150 8.38 1.53 -6.02
CA GLY A 150 8.72 0.29 -6.72
C GLY A 150 9.34 0.55 -8.11
N MET A 151 8.79 1.46 -8.91
CA MET A 151 9.36 1.83 -10.21
C MET A 151 10.77 2.39 -10.07
N LYS A 152 11.01 3.32 -9.12
CA LYS A 152 12.34 3.88 -8.86
C LYS A 152 13.34 2.81 -8.38
N ALA A 153 12.88 1.87 -7.54
CA ALA A 153 13.74 0.79 -7.04
C ALA A 153 14.17 -0.17 -8.15
N VAL A 154 13.23 -0.53 -9.04
CA VAL A 154 13.52 -1.39 -10.19
C VAL A 154 14.42 -0.70 -11.20
N ASP A 155 14.19 0.58 -11.50
CA ASP A 155 15.05 1.37 -12.37
C ASP A 155 16.49 1.42 -11.84
N LYS A 156 16.66 1.54 -10.51
CA LYS A 156 17.96 1.62 -9.86
C LYS A 156 18.68 0.28 -9.74
N ALA A 157 17.96 -0.83 -9.53
CA ALA A 157 18.56 -2.15 -9.27
C ALA A 157 17.72 -3.28 -9.90
N PRO A 158 17.61 -3.34 -11.24
CA PRO A 158 16.76 -4.30 -11.95
C PRO A 158 17.18 -5.76 -11.73
N ASP A 159 18.44 -6.02 -11.45
CA ASP A 159 19.01 -7.36 -11.22
C ASP A 159 18.43 -8.05 -9.96
N LYS A 160 17.87 -7.29 -9.02
CA LYS A 160 17.25 -7.84 -7.80
C LYS A 160 15.87 -8.44 -8.06
N TYR A 161 15.22 -8.10 -9.17
CA TYR A 161 13.81 -8.39 -9.42
C TYR A 161 13.58 -9.26 -10.64
N ALA A 162 12.68 -10.24 -10.53
CA ALA A 162 12.24 -11.07 -11.66
C ALA A 162 11.27 -10.32 -12.58
N ALA A 163 10.40 -9.53 -11.99
CA ALA A 163 9.46 -8.63 -12.68
C ALA A 163 8.95 -7.55 -11.72
N TYR A 164 8.37 -6.50 -12.27
CA TYR A 164 7.65 -5.45 -11.57
C TYR A 164 6.16 -5.51 -11.88
N ILE A 165 5.32 -5.40 -10.84
CA ILE A 165 3.87 -5.29 -10.95
C ILE A 165 3.40 -4.03 -10.23
N GLY A 166 2.81 -3.11 -10.96
CA GLY A 166 2.20 -1.90 -10.41
C GLY A 166 0.68 -2.05 -10.32
N ILE A 167 0.14 -2.12 -9.10
CA ILE A 167 -1.30 -2.16 -8.84
C ILE A 167 -1.79 -0.75 -8.51
N GLY A 168 -2.83 -0.28 -9.20
CA GLY A 168 -3.23 1.12 -9.06
C GLY A 168 -2.04 2.04 -9.33
N GLN A 169 -1.39 1.84 -10.47
CA GLN A 169 -0.14 2.51 -10.85
C GLN A 169 -0.28 4.01 -10.89
N VAL A 170 0.55 4.73 -10.12
CA VAL A 170 0.67 6.19 -10.24
C VAL A 170 1.26 6.58 -11.60
N SER A 171 0.85 7.72 -12.10
CA SER A 171 1.22 8.24 -13.41
C SER A 171 1.26 9.76 -13.36
N ASN A 172 1.07 10.45 -14.49
CA ASN A 172 1.02 11.91 -14.44
C ASN A 172 -0.04 12.42 -13.46
N TYR A 173 0.40 13.15 -12.45
CA TYR A 173 -0.43 13.61 -11.34
C TYR A 173 -1.63 14.43 -11.81
N ILE A 174 -1.40 15.46 -12.65
CA ILE A 174 -2.45 16.36 -13.09
C ILE A 174 -3.50 15.63 -13.93
N ASN A 175 -3.07 14.81 -14.89
CA ASN A 175 -3.97 14.04 -15.74
C ASN A 175 -4.82 13.05 -14.93
N SER A 176 -4.23 12.40 -13.93
CA SER A 176 -4.93 11.49 -13.02
C SER A 176 -5.98 12.23 -12.20
N GLU A 177 -5.64 13.39 -11.62
CA GLU A 177 -6.56 14.18 -10.80
C GLU A 177 -7.70 14.79 -11.63
N VAL A 178 -7.43 15.25 -12.85
CA VAL A 178 -8.46 15.78 -13.76
C VAL A 178 -9.44 14.67 -14.18
N ASP A 179 -8.96 13.47 -14.47
CA ASP A 179 -9.83 12.33 -14.80
C ASP A 179 -10.68 11.91 -13.61
N SER A 180 -10.10 11.83 -12.42
CA SER A 180 -10.78 11.60 -11.14
C SER A 180 -11.88 12.64 -10.89
N PHE A 181 -11.58 13.93 -11.09
CA PHE A 181 -12.52 15.04 -10.97
C PHE A 181 -13.69 14.89 -11.94
N ASN A 182 -13.42 14.65 -13.21
CA ASN A 182 -14.45 14.53 -14.25
C ASN A 182 -15.41 13.38 -13.95
N TYR A 183 -14.89 12.22 -13.55
CA TYR A 183 -15.71 11.08 -13.12
C TYR A 183 -16.58 11.44 -11.92
N THR A 184 -15.96 11.95 -10.87
CA THR A 184 -16.62 12.24 -9.60
C THR A 184 -17.71 13.29 -9.79
N MET A 185 -17.44 14.34 -10.59
CA MET A 185 -18.42 15.36 -10.96
C MET A 185 -19.60 14.78 -11.75
N SER A 186 -19.33 13.89 -12.70
CA SER A 186 -20.35 13.21 -13.47
C SER A 186 -21.27 12.38 -12.58
N GLU A 187 -20.69 11.56 -11.69
CA GLU A 187 -21.47 10.72 -10.78
C GLU A 187 -22.25 11.54 -9.75
N ALA A 188 -21.69 12.62 -9.22
CA ALA A 188 -22.40 13.53 -8.32
C ALA A 188 -23.62 14.20 -9.00
N ASN A 189 -23.47 14.61 -10.27
CA ASN A 189 -24.57 15.15 -11.06
C ASN A 189 -25.66 14.09 -11.33
N LYS A 190 -25.29 12.88 -11.74
CA LYS A 190 -26.24 11.76 -11.96
C LYS A 190 -27.03 11.42 -10.69
N ALA A 191 -26.37 11.51 -9.53
CA ALA A 191 -26.99 11.29 -8.23
C ALA A 191 -27.85 12.48 -7.74
N GLY A 192 -27.86 13.60 -8.45
CA GLY A 192 -28.56 14.83 -8.03
C GLY A 192 -27.98 15.43 -6.73
N ASN A 193 -26.71 15.16 -6.40
CA ASN A 193 -26.10 15.60 -5.17
C ASN A 193 -25.45 16.97 -5.32
N HIS A 194 -26.26 18.01 -5.20
CA HIS A 194 -25.81 19.41 -5.37
C HIS A 194 -24.68 19.79 -4.40
N LYS A 195 -24.68 19.25 -3.16
CA LYS A 195 -23.63 19.54 -2.17
C LYS A 195 -22.24 19.09 -2.66
N ASP A 196 -22.16 17.86 -3.21
CA ASP A 196 -20.89 17.36 -3.74
C ASP A 196 -20.49 18.09 -5.02
N VAL A 197 -21.46 18.38 -5.91
CA VAL A 197 -21.24 19.18 -7.12
C VAL A 197 -20.67 20.55 -6.79
N ASP A 198 -21.26 21.27 -5.82
CA ASP A 198 -20.78 22.60 -5.44
C ASP A 198 -19.40 22.54 -4.81
N LYS A 199 -19.12 21.52 -3.94
CA LYS A 199 -17.77 21.31 -3.38
C LYS A 199 -16.72 21.06 -4.46
N LEU A 200 -17.04 20.24 -5.46
CA LEU A 200 -16.15 19.95 -6.58
C LEU A 200 -15.89 21.17 -7.46
N LYS A 201 -16.94 21.96 -7.79
CA LYS A 201 -16.81 23.19 -8.57
C LYS A 201 -15.84 24.18 -7.93
N LEU A 202 -15.85 24.32 -6.60
CA LEU A 202 -14.94 25.22 -5.89
C LEU A 202 -13.47 24.83 -6.05
N LEU A 203 -13.17 23.54 -6.34
CA LEU A 203 -11.81 23.03 -6.46
C LEU A 203 -11.37 22.83 -7.93
N GLU A 204 -12.27 23.02 -8.89
CA GLU A 204 -12.05 22.68 -10.30
C GLU A 204 -10.77 23.31 -10.87
N ASP A 205 -10.60 24.62 -10.70
CA ASP A 205 -9.43 25.34 -11.22
C ASP A 205 -8.12 24.89 -10.54
N SER A 206 -8.15 24.69 -9.22
CA SER A 206 -6.99 24.21 -8.46
C SER A 206 -6.61 22.79 -8.84
N ILE A 207 -7.58 21.90 -9.09
CA ILE A 207 -7.32 20.53 -9.56
C ILE A 207 -6.69 20.57 -10.95
N LYS A 208 -7.27 21.34 -11.88
CA LYS A 208 -6.74 21.47 -13.24
C LYS A 208 -5.31 22.04 -13.31
N LYS A 209 -4.95 22.88 -12.33
CA LYS A 209 -3.59 23.41 -12.19
C LYS A 209 -2.65 22.48 -11.42
N GLY A 210 -3.16 21.35 -10.88
CA GLY A 210 -2.41 20.46 -10.02
C GLY A 210 -2.11 21.03 -8.62
N GLU A 211 -2.82 22.05 -8.19
CA GLU A 211 -2.68 22.67 -6.86
C GLU A 211 -3.45 21.93 -5.78
N ALA A 212 -4.50 21.18 -6.18
CA ALA A 212 -5.32 20.36 -5.30
C ALA A 212 -5.58 18.97 -5.92
N HIS A 213 -5.94 18.02 -5.06
CA HIS A 213 -6.45 16.72 -5.49
C HIS A 213 -7.99 16.68 -5.42
N THR A 214 -8.59 15.79 -6.19
CA THR A 214 -10.02 15.48 -6.10
C THR A 214 -10.33 14.91 -4.72
N PRO A 215 -11.35 15.42 -3.99
CA PRO A 215 -11.64 14.97 -2.62
C PRO A 215 -11.90 13.47 -2.55
N ARG A 216 -11.01 12.73 -1.88
CA ARG A 216 -11.01 11.26 -1.82
C ARG A 216 -12.26 10.69 -1.14
N ASP A 217 -12.86 11.43 -0.22
CA ASP A 217 -14.16 11.09 0.38
C ASP A 217 -15.28 11.05 -0.65
N ILE A 218 -15.27 11.97 -1.63
CA ILE A 218 -16.28 12.03 -2.69
C ILE A 218 -15.97 10.97 -3.77
N VAL A 219 -14.69 10.80 -4.17
CA VAL A 219 -14.28 9.72 -5.09
C VAL A 219 -14.74 8.36 -4.57
N ARG A 220 -14.45 8.06 -3.29
CA ARG A 220 -14.87 6.83 -2.62
C ARG A 220 -16.39 6.66 -2.59
N LYS A 221 -17.13 7.72 -2.27
CA LYS A 221 -18.60 7.72 -2.23
C LYS A 221 -19.22 7.27 -3.54
N TYR A 222 -18.60 7.58 -4.66
CA TYR A 222 -19.09 7.21 -6.00
C TYR A 222 -18.36 5.98 -6.59
N GLY A 223 -17.68 5.19 -5.74
CA GLY A 223 -17.08 3.92 -6.14
C GLY A 223 -15.81 4.03 -6.98
N GLY A 224 -15.12 5.17 -6.91
CA GLY A 224 -13.84 5.39 -7.58
C GLY A 224 -12.61 4.93 -6.77
N ALA A 225 -12.81 4.46 -5.53
CA ALA A 225 -11.76 3.89 -4.69
C ALA A 225 -11.94 2.39 -4.47
N SER A 226 -13.14 1.95 -4.10
CA SER A 226 -13.49 0.54 -3.92
C SER A 226 -14.96 0.31 -4.29
N ARG A 227 -15.28 -0.90 -4.74
CA ARG A 227 -16.62 -1.28 -5.21
C ARG A 227 -17.15 -2.58 -4.61
N LEU A 228 -16.29 -3.57 -4.45
CA LEU A 228 -16.63 -4.90 -3.95
C LEU A 228 -16.22 -5.11 -2.49
N ILE A 229 -15.42 -4.20 -1.96
CA ILE A 229 -14.99 -4.16 -0.56
C ILE A 229 -15.30 -2.78 0.04
N ASN A 230 -15.14 -2.66 1.35
CA ASN A 230 -15.14 -1.37 2.02
C ASN A 230 -13.78 -1.15 2.67
N ASP A 231 -12.87 -0.55 1.90
CA ASP A 231 -11.48 -0.34 2.27
C ASP A 231 -11.33 0.41 3.61
N ASN A 232 -12.14 1.43 3.88
CA ASN A 232 -12.11 2.11 5.18
C ASN A 232 -12.49 1.18 6.34
N MET A 233 -13.54 0.36 6.17
CA MET A 233 -13.96 -0.57 7.22
C MET A 233 -12.94 -1.68 7.44
N ASP A 234 -12.22 -2.11 6.40
CA ASP A 234 -11.17 -3.10 6.53
C ASP A 234 -10.02 -2.58 7.40
N TYR A 235 -9.62 -1.32 7.28
CA TYR A 235 -8.68 -0.69 8.22
C TYR A 235 -9.21 -0.67 9.65
N TYR A 236 -10.44 -0.17 9.87
CA TYR A 236 -11.03 -0.12 11.22
C TYR A 236 -11.18 -1.50 11.84
N ILE A 237 -11.67 -2.47 11.09
CA ILE A 237 -11.81 -3.85 11.57
C ILE A 237 -10.42 -4.44 11.82
N GLY A 238 -9.46 -4.26 10.92
CA GLY A 238 -8.09 -4.72 11.05
C GLY A 238 -7.42 -4.20 12.33
N PHE A 239 -7.51 -2.91 12.60
CA PHE A 239 -6.97 -2.30 13.82
C PHE A 239 -7.61 -2.82 15.11
N LEU A 240 -8.85 -3.29 15.05
CA LEU A 240 -9.59 -3.76 16.22
C LEU A 240 -9.48 -5.28 16.45
N THR A 241 -9.27 -6.05 15.40
CA THR A 241 -9.43 -7.51 15.44
C THR A 241 -8.18 -8.30 15.06
N ASN A 242 -7.26 -7.70 14.30
CA ASN A 242 -6.06 -8.38 13.87
C ASN A 242 -4.95 -8.25 14.91
N PRO A 243 -4.24 -9.35 15.21
CA PRO A 243 -3.21 -9.36 16.22
C PRO A 243 -1.88 -8.71 15.79
N GLU A 244 -1.76 -8.33 14.53
CA GLU A 244 -0.56 -7.70 13.97
C GLU A 244 -0.33 -6.29 14.51
N TYR A 245 -1.39 -5.60 14.95
CA TYR A 245 -1.34 -4.25 15.51
C TYR A 245 -2.02 -4.18 16.87
N ASN A 246 -1.44 -3.46 17.80
CA ASN A 246 -2.06 -3.06 19.06
C ASN A 246 -2.50 -1.58 19.02
N LEU A 247 -3.09 -1.08 20.11
CA LEU A 247 -3.58 0.30 20.12
C LEU A 247 -2.45 1.34 19.98
N LEU A 248 -1.24 1.06 20.47
CA LEU A 248 -0.08 1.95 20.29
C LEU A 248 0.33 2.02 18.82
N ASP A 249 0.24 0.89 18.10
CA ASP A 249 0.56 0.82 16.69
C ASP A 249 -0.46 1.57 15.82
N VAL A 250 -1.74 1.58 16.23
CA VAL A 250 -2.76 2.44 15.60
C VAL A 250 -2.41 3.93 15.78
N ILE A 251 -1.91 4.31 16.97
CA ILE A 251 -1.45 5.69 17.21
C ILE A 251 -0.23 6.00 16.34
N ARG A 252 0.75 5.08 16.22
CA ARG A 252 1.90 5.21 15.32
C ARG A 252 1.46 5.38 13.87
N TYR A 253 0.52 4.57 13.40
CA TYR A 253 -0.04 4.64 12.06
C TYR A 253 -0.61 6.04 11.74
N ILE A 254 -1.46 6.58 12.63
CA ILE A 254 -2.05 7.91 12.46
C ILE A 254 -0.97 9.01 12.48
N LYS A 255 -0.02 8.90 13.41
CA LYS A 255 1.08 9.87 13.54
C LYS A 255 2.03 9.80 12.35
N GLY A 256 2.33 8.62 11.86
CA GLY A 256 3.17 8.41 10.68
C GLY A 256 2.58 9.08 9.45
N ILE A 257 1.31 8.83 9.12
CA ILE A 257 0.61 9.52 8.02
C ILE A 257 0.70 11.04 8.20
N SER A 258 0.40 11.54 9.40
CA SER A 258 0.43 12.99 9.66
C SER A 258 1.82 13.62 9.50
N ALA A 259 2.88 12.87 9.78
CA ALA A 259 4.26 13.36 9.70
C ALA A 259 4.87 13.28 8.29
N THR A 260 4.49 12.28 7.49
CA THR A 260 5.23 11.92 6.26
C THR A 260 4.44 12.15 4.98
N GLN A 261 3.13 11.93 4.99
CA GLN A 261 2.30 11.89 3.78
C GLN A 261 2.38 13.18 2.96
N GLY A 262 2.27 14.34 3.61
CA GLY A 262 2.27 15.63 2.91
C GLY A 262 3.59 15.91 2.19
N ILE A 263 4.72 15.51 2.78
CA ILE A 263 6.06 15.70 2.22
C ILE A 263 6.24 14.79 0.99
N LEU A 264 5.90 13.52 1.13
CA LEU A 264 6.08 12.53 0.06
C LEU A 264 5.13 12.75 -1.13
N LEU A 265 3.90 13.21 -0.89
CA LEU A 265 2.97 13.59 -1.97
C LEU A 265 3.42 14.86 -2.70
N ALA A 266 4.03 15.82 -1.99
CA ALA A 266 4.60 17.00 -2.62
C ALA A 266 5.78 16.60 -3.53
N GLU A 267 6.66 15.72 -3.06
CA GLU A 267 7.78 15.19 -3.84
C GLU A 267 7.31 14.41 -5.08
N GLU A 268 6.33 13.51 -4.95
CA GLU A 268 5.73 12.78 -6.08
C GLU A 268 5.17 13.71 -7.15
N LYS A 269 4.51 14.77 -6.73
CA LYS A 269 3.95 15.78 -7.63
C LYS A 269 5.02 16.60 -8.34
N GLU A 270 6.11 16.95 -7.65
CA GLU A 270 7.23 17.69 -8.23
C GLU A 270 8.08 16.83 -9.16
N ASN A 271 8.24 15.56 -8.82
CA ASN A 271 9.02 14.56 -9.55
C ASN A 271 8.09 13.51 -10.17
N ASP A 272 7.27 13.91 -11.14
CA ASP A 272 6.30 13.05 -11.81
C ASP A 272 6.96 11.76 -12.34
N ILE A 273 6.43 10.61 -11.97
CA ILE A 273 7.02 9.31 -12.31
C ILE A 273 7.19 9.12 -13.81
N THR A 274 6.33 9.72 -14.63
CA THR A 274 6.40 9.63 -16.09
C THR A 274 7.59 10.36 -16.68
N ALA A 275 8.19 11.28 -15.92
CA ALA A 275 9.43 11.96 -16.29
C ALA A 275 10.66 11.30 -15.65
N VAL A 276 10.48 10.64 -14.48
CA VAL A 276 11.57 10.03 -13.72
C VAL A 276 11.95 8.67 -14.28
N VAL A 277 10.98 7.81 -14.61
CA VAL A 277 11.23 6.45 -15.11
C VAL A 277 10.59 6.27 -16.49
N ASN A 278 11.43 6.21 -17.53
CA ASN A 278 11.00 6.07 -18.92
C ASN A 278 11.23 4.65 -19.49
N SER A 279 11.99 3.82 -18.79
CA SER A 279 12.26 2.44 -19.16
C SER A 279 12.58 1.60 -17.95
N LEU A 280 12.28 0.30 -18.04
CA LEU A 280 12.74 -0.72 -17.10
C LEU A 280 13.45 -1.83 -17.87
N ASP A 281 14.45 -2.45 -17.26
CA ASP A 281 15.22 -3.54 -17.88
C ASP A 281 14.67 -4.94 -17.55
N ILE A 282 13.51 -5.02 -16.91
CA ILE A 282 12.82 -6.25 -16.55
C ILE A 282 11.36 -6.24 -17.02
N PRO A 283 10.68 -7.41 -17.07
CA PRO A 283 9.25 -7.47 -17.36
C PRO A 283 8.42 -6.59 -16.41
N MET A 284 7.43 -5.89 -16.98
CA MET A 284 6.58 -4.93 -16.28
C MET A 284 5.10 -5.20 -16.55
N TYR A 285 4.29 -5.16 -15.50
CA TYR A 285 2.85 -5.31 -15.56
C TYR A 285 2.17 -4.16 -14.82
N PHE A 286 1.19 -3.50 -15.47
CA PHE A 286 0.30 -2.58 -14.78
C PHE A 286 -1.06 -3.24 -14.60
N VAL A 287 -1.49 -3.37 -13.34
CA VAL A 287 -2.75 -3.99 -12.94
C VAL A 287 -3.68 -2.92 -12.39
N MET A 288 -4.72 -2.61 -13.15
CA MET A 288 -5.63 -1.52 -12.85
C MET A 288 -7.05 -2.03 -12.69
N GLY A 289 -7.79 -1.48 -11.74
CA GLY A 289 -9.24 -1.65 -11.76
C GLY A 289 -9.89 -0.70 -12.75
N LYS A 290 -10.91 -1.18 -13.47
CA LYS A 290 -11.66 -0.37 -14.46
C LYS A 290 -12.19 0.95 -13.90
N TYR A 291 -12.51 0.96 -12.63
CA TYR A 291 -13.10 2.09 -11.92
C TYR A 291 -12.14 2.77 -10.96
N ASP A 292 -10.84 2.60 -11.17
CA ASP A 292 -9.84 3.29 -10.37
C ASP A 292 -9.77 4.78 -10.76
N TYR A 293 -10.21 5.62 -9.83
CA TYR A 293 -10.10 7.06 -9.90
C TYR A 293 -9.35 7.64 -8.69
N MET A 294 -8.67 6.77 -7.91
CA MET A 294 -7.65 7.18 -6.95
C MET A 294 -6.33 7.44 -7.66
N THR A 295 -5.96 6.51 -8.57
CA THR A 295 -4.89 6.63 -9.56
C THR A 295 -5.51 6.25 -10.92
N SER A 296 -5.82 7.25 -11.74
CA SER A 296 -6.65 7.04 -12.93
C SER A 296 -6.12 5.95 -13.86
N THR A 297 -6.94 4.93 -14.11
CA THR A 297 -6.63 3.86 -15.09
C THR A 297 -6.31 4.40 -16.48
N LYS A 298 -6.97 5.48 -16.88
CA LYS A 298 -6.71 6.16 -18.15
C LYS A 298 -5.34 6.85 -18.17
N SER A 299 -4.97 7.52 -17.08
CA SER A 299 -3.66 8.16 -16.95
C SER A 299 -2.54 7.14 -16.85
N ALA A 300 -2.75 6.05 -16.10
CA ALA A 300 -1.82 4.92 -16.01
C ALA A 300 -1.62 4.25 -17.39
N LYS A 301 -2.69 4.10 -18.21
CA LYS A 301 -2.57 3.55 -19.57
C LYS A 301 -1.72 4.45 -20.48
N ALA A 302 -1.90 5.77 -20.38
CA ALA A 302 -1.08 6.70 -21.13
C ALA A 302 0.41 6.63 -20.75
N TYR A 303 0.72 6.45 -19.46
CA TYR A 303 2.09 6.20 -18.99
C TYR A 303 2.61 4.85 -19.52
N PHE A 304 1.83 3.78 -19.38
CA PHE A 304 2.18 2.44 -19.87
C PHE A 304 2.54 2.45 -21.35
N ASP A 305 1.83 3.19 -22.20
CA ASP A 305 2.09 3.24 -23.62
C ASP A 305 3.45 3.85 -23.96
N ASN A 306 3.95 4.75 -23.10
CA ASN A 306 5.19 5.49 -23.31
C ASN A 306 6.42 4.91 -22.58
N VAL A 307 6.26 4.19 -21.47
CA VAL A 307 7.38 3.55 -20.77
C VAL A 307 7.84 2.31 -21.53
N ASN A 308 9.14 2.09 -21.63
CA ASN A 308 9.72 0.92 -22.29
C ASN A 308 10.04 -0.20 -21.30
N ALA A 309 9.89 -1.45 -21.71
CA ALA A 309 10.36 -2.63 -21.00
C ALA A 309 10.57 -3.78 -21.99
N PRO A 310 11.41 -4.79 -21.67
CA PRO A 310 11.62 -5.96 -22.52
C PRO A 310 10.33 -6.76 -22.76
N PHE A 311 9.46 -6.77 -21.78
CA PHE A 311 8.08 -7.23 -21.87
C PHE A 311 7.19 -6.32 -21.02
N LYS A 312 6.00 -5.99 -21.52
CA LYS A 312 5.01 -5.24 -20.73
C LYS A 312 3.58 -5.66 -21.06
N ASP A 313 2.72 -5.71 -20.05
CA ASP A 313 1.30 -5.99 -20.20
C ASP A 313 0.46 -5.08 -19.32
N PHE A 314 -0.73 -4.70 -19.80
CA PHE A 314 -1.67 -3.82 -19.11
C PHE A 314 -2.98 -4.56 -18.82
N ILE A 315 -3.19 -4.90 -17.56
CA ILE A 315 -4.29 -5.75 -17.11
C ILE A 315 -5.38 -4.89 -16.47
N VAL A 316 -6.61 -5.04 -16.95
CA VAL A 316 -7.77 -4.34 -16.40
C VAL A 316 -8.72 -5.33 -15.73
N PHE A 317 -8.97 -5.10 -14.44
CA PHE A 317 -9.96 -5.83 -13.65
C PHE A 317 -11.31 -5.13 -13.78
N GLU A 318 -12.26 -5.79 -14.42
CA GLU A 318 -13.49 -5.19 -14.94
C GLU A 318 -14.51 -4.75 -13.87
N LYS A 319 -14.39 -5.28 -12.65
CA LYS A 319 -15.32 -5.00 -11.54
C LYS A 319 -14.72 -4.14 -10.45
N SER A 320 -13.40 -4.03 -10.42
CA SER A 320 -12.63 -3.40 -9.35
C SER A 320 -12.40 -1.91 -9.57
N ALA A 321 -12.08 -1.22 -8.48
CA ALA A 321 -11.51 0.12 -8.47
C ALA A 321 -10.02 0.06 -8.09
N HIS A 322 -9.60 0.72 -7.01
CA HIS A 322 -8.19 0.88 -6.64
C HIS A 322 -7.52 -0.38 -6.06
N TYR A 323 -8.30 -1.41 -5.73
CA TYR A 323 -7.81 -2.61 -5.02
C TYR A 323 -8.14 -3.90 -5.78
N PRO A 324 -7.76 -4.08 -7.07
CA PRO A 324 -8.08 -5.29 -7.82
C PRO A 324 -7.60 -6.58 -7.14
N GLN A 325 -6.44 -6.55 -6.47
CA GLN A 325 -5.86 -7.67 -5.71
C GLN A 325 -6.74 -8.10 -4.54
N PHE A 326 -7.60 -7.23 -4.01
CA PHE A 326 -8.51 -7.51 -2.90
C PHE A 326 -9.95 -7.69 -3.38
N GLU A 327 -10.39 -6.86 -4.33
CA GLU A 327 -11.76 -6.86 -4.83
C GLU A 327 -12.05 -8.08 -5.71
N GLU A 328 -11.10 -8.54 -6.50
CA GLU A 328 -11.21 -9.70 -7.37
C GLU A 328 -10.10 -10.72 -7.06
N LYS A 329 -9.86 -11.05 -5.77
CA LYS A 329 -8.72 -11.79 -5.28
C LYS A 329 -8.48 -13.14 -5.97
N ILE A 330 -9.54 -13.86 -6.33
CA ILE A 330 -9.43 -15.15 -7.03
C ILE A 330 -8.90 -14.94 -8.46
N VAL A 331 -9.40 -13.93 -9.14
CA VAL A 331 -8.95 -13.60 -10.52
C VAL A 331 -7.52 -13.08 -10.50
N PHE A 332 -7.18 -12.30 -9.47
CA PHE A 332 -5.83 -11.78 -9.29
C PHE A 332 -4.82 -12.89 -8.99
N GLU A 333 -5.15 -13.82 -8.09
CA GLU A 333 -4.31 -14.98 -7.77
C GLU A 333 -4.09 -15.84 -9.02
N ASP A 334 -5.16 -16.25 -9.70
CA ASP A 334 -5.10 -17.01 -10.95
C ASP A 334 -4.20 -16.37 -12.01
N TRP A 335 -4.31 -15.04 -12.18
CA TRP A 335 -3.49 -14.27 -13.10
C TRP A 335 -2.02 -14.24 -12.65
N LEU A 336 -1.75 -13.97 -11.37
CA LEU A 336 -0.40 -13.83 -10.84
C LEU A 336 0.37 -15.14 -10.91
N VAL A 337 -0.27 -16.27 -10.55
CA VAL A 337 0.32 -17.61 -10.65
C VAL A 337 0.66 -17.98 -12.10
N LYS A 338 -0.21 -17.66 -13.06
CA LYS A 338 0.05 -17.88 -14.50
C LYS A 338 1.20 -17.00 -15.00
N THR A 339 1.21 -15.74 -14.56
CA THR A 339 2.28 -14.80 -14.91
C THR A 339 3.62 -15.27 -14.38
N TRP A 340 3.70 -15.66 -13.11
CA TRP A 340 4.92 -16.21 -12.52
C TRP A 340 5.44 -17.43 -13.30
N LYS A 341 4.59 -18.41 -13.58
CA LYS A 341 4.96 -19.60 -14.38
C LYS A 341 5.47 -19.26 -15.79
N SER A 342 5.14 -18.12 -16.32
CA SER A 342 5.67 -17.66 -17.61
C SER A 342 7.04 -17.01 -17.52
N LEU A 343 7.38 -16.44 -16.34
CA LEU A 343 8.69 -15.82 -16.05
C LEU A 343 9.77 -16.86 -15.77
N GLU A 344 9.41 -18.06 -15.30
CA GLU A 344 10.33 -19.19 -15.01
C GLU A 344 10.80 -19.93 -16.28
N LYS A 345 10.24 -19.65 -17.44
CA LYS A 345 10.59 -20.28 -18.73
C LYS A 345 11.66 -19.50 -19.49
#